data_999686ac196c7df565c0572675e5a49d
#
_entry.id   999686ac196c7df565c0572675e5a49d
#
_cell.length_a   1.000
_cell.length_b   1.000
_cell.length_c   1.000
_cell.angle_alpha   90.00
_cell.angle_beta   90.00
_cell.angle_gamma   90.00
#
_symmetry.space_group_name_H-M   'P 1'
#
loop_
_entity.id
_entity.type
_entity.pdbx_description
1 polymer ?
#
loop_
_entity_poly.entity_id
_entity_poly.type
_entity_poly.pdbx_seq_one_letter_code
_entity_poly.pdbx_strand_id
1 'polypeptide(L)'
;MFDLIIHNGRVVDYKNHLDQVTDIAVKDGRIASIGTALGKAKSHLDAKNLLVIPGIVDSHMHASSWLGGPDSLKMLALAGVTTAIEMAGPVDSVKKFIKENG
;
A
#
# COMPACT_ATOMS: atom_id res chain seq x y z
N MET A 1 -8.83 0.56 19.89
CA MET A 1 -7.36 0.49 19.67
C MET A 1 -7.13 0.20 18.20
N PHE A 2 -6.31 0.99 17.52
CA PHE A 2 -5.94 0.81 16.12
C PHE A 2 -4.86 -0.26 15.95
N ASP A 3 -4.67 -0.75 14.72
CA ASP A 3 -3.60 -1.70 14.44
C ASP A 3 -2.28 -0.96 14.20
N LEU A 4 -2.32 0.18 13.51
CA LEU A 4 -1.17 1.03 13.22
C LEU A 4 -1.59 2.50 13.27
N ILE A 5 -0.70 3.35 13.78
CA ILE A 5 -0.78 4.80 13.54
C ILE A 5 0.52 5.23 12.85
N ILE A 6 0.37 5.94 11.73
CA ILE A 6 1.46 6.62 11.03
C ILE A 6 1.43 8.07 11.51
N HIS A 7 2.53 8.55 12.10
CA HIS A 7 2.62 9.87 12.71
C HIS A 7 3.40 10.85 11.85
N ASN A 8 3.03 12.13 11.94
CA ASN A 8 3.83 13.27 11.48
C ASN A 8 4.12 13.31 9.98
N GLY A 9 3.49 12.49 9.16
CA GLY A 9 3.71 12.47 7.72
C GLY A 9 3.02 13.64 7.02
N ARG A 10 3.63 14.20 5.96
CA ARG A 10 2.89 15.04 5.03
C ARG A 10 2.01 14.13 4.17
N VAL A 11 0.73 14.10 4.49
CA VAL A 11 -0.24 13.26 3.77
C VAL A 11 -0.78 14.04 2.58
N VAL A 12 -0.62 13.48 1.39
CA VAL A 12 -1.14 14.07 0.15
C VAL A 12 -2.06 13.06 -0.54
N ASP A 13 -3.33 13.41 -0.62
CA ASP A 13 -4.35 12.65 -1.35
C ASP A 13 -5.23 13.62 -2.14
N TYR A 14 -4.94 13.74 -3.42
CA TYR A 14 -5.65 14.66 -4.30
C TYR A 14 -7.16 14.37 -4.39
N LYS A 15 -7.54 13.09 -4.39
CA LYS A 15 -8.94 12.68 -4.47
C LYS A 15 -9.76 13.18 -3.28
N ASN A 16 -9.15 13.22 -2.11
CA ASN A 16 -9.79 13.66 -0.87
C ASN A 16 -9.42 15.11 -0.48
N HIS A 17 -8.78 15.87 -1.38
CA HIS A 17 -8.34 17.25 -1.16
C HIS A 17 -7.46 17.42 0.08
N LEU A 18 -6.58 16.46 0.32
CA LEU A 18 -5.73 16.40 1.50
C LEU A 18 -4.28 16.71 1.11
N ASP A 19 -3.68 17.74 1.72
CA ASP A 19 -2.24 18.05 1.69
C ASP A 19 -1.89 18.74 3.01
N GLN A 20 -1.53 17.94 4.01
CA GLN A 20 -1.18 18.44 5.32
C GLN A 20 -0.33 17.45 6.11
N VAL A 21 0.41 17.97 7.10
CA VAL A 21 1.08 17.12 8.10
C VAL A 21 0.03 16.65 9.11
N THR A 22 -0.17 15.34 9.20
CA THR A 22 -1.19 14.74 10.06
C THR A 22 -0.86 13.28 10.36
N ASP A 23 -1.63 12.65 11.26
CA ASP A 23 -1.53 11.24 11.55
C ASP A 23 -2.60 10.44 10.81
N ILE A 24 -2.31 9.17 10.53
CA ILE A 24 -3.23 8.23 9.91
C ILE A 24 -3.35 7.00 10.81
N ALA A 25 -4.57 6.66 11.20
CA ALA A 25 -4.87 5.43 11.92
C ALA A 25 -5.42 4.36 10.99
N VAL A 26 -4.86 3.16 11.10
CA VAL A 26 -5.28 1.98 10.35
C VAL A 26 -5.89 0.96 11.30
N LYS A 27 -7.01 0.39 10.90
CA LYS A 27 -7.68 -0.71 11.59
C LYS A 27 -8.29 -1.67 10.58
N ASP A 28 -8.12 -2.96 10.81
CA ASP A 28 -8.66 -4.04 9.98
C ASP A 28 -8.34 -3.85 8.48
N GLY A 29 -7.09 -3.44 8.17
CA GLY A 29 -6.60 -3.21 6.81
C GLY A 29 -7.17 -1.98 6.11
N ARG A 30 -7.82 -1.06 6.84
CA ARG A 30 -8.41 0.17 6.28
C ARG A 30 -7.96 1.40 7.04
N ILE A 31 -7.91 2.55 6.36
CA ILE A 31 -7.76 3.85 7.01
C ILE A 31 -9.05 4.10 7.80
N ALA A 32 -8.92 4.14 9.12
CA ALA A 32 -10.04 4.33 10.04
C ALA A 32 -10.22 5.80 10.44
N SER A 33 -9.13 6.56 10.50
CA SER A 33 -9.17 7.99 10.85
C SER A 33 -7.92 8.71 10.33
N ILE A 34 -8.08 9.99 10.05
CA ILE A 34 -6.99 10.93 9.73
C ILE A 34 -7.16 12.15 10.63
N GLY A 35 -6.10 12.60 11.30
CA GLY A 35 -6.15 13.73 12.21
C GLY A 35 -5.04 13.65 13.26
N THR A 36 -5.19 14.43 14.31
CA THR A 36 -4.26 14.46 15.44
C THR A 36 -4.86 13.76 16.66
N ALA A 37 -4.02 13.31 17.59
CA ALA A 37 -4.44 12.69 18.84
C ALA A 37 -5.37 11.47 18.67
N LEU A 38 -5.05 10.60 17.73
CA LEU A 38 -5.90 9.47 17.33
C LEU A 38 -6.05 8.36 18.38
N GLY A 39 -5.33 8.44 19.51
CA GLY A 39 -5.45 7.48 20.59
C GLY A 39 -4.39 6.37 20.55
N LYS A 40 -4.77 5.12 20.88
CA LYS A 40 -3.83 4.00 21.04
C LYS A 40 -3.82 3.09 19.83
N ALA A 41 -2.65 2.59 19.46
CA ALA A 41 -2.45 1.57 18.44
C ALA A 41 -1.53 0.46 18.94
N LYS A 42 -1.55 -0.69 18.26
CA LYS A 42 -0.63 -1.80 18.49
C LYS A 42 0.78 -1.48 17.98
N SER A 43 0.86 -0.75 16.87
CA SER A 43 2.11 -0.35 16.21
C SER A 43 2.10 1.13 15.86
N HIS A 44 3.28 1.72 15.82
CA HIS A 44 3.48 3.12 15.47
C HIS A 44 4.60 3.26 14.45
N LEU A 45 4.41 4.13 13.45
CA LEU A 45 5.40 4.48 12.44
C LEU A 45 5.56 6.00 12.43
N ASP A 46 6.75 6.51 12.67
CA ASP A 46 7.04 7.93 12.53
C ASP A 46 7.42 8.24 11.07
N ALA A 47 6.60 9.02 10.41
CA ALA A 47 6.80 9.50 9.04
C ALA A 47 7.23 10.98 8.99
N LYS A 48 7.84 11.49 10.06
CA LYS A 48 8.34 12.87 10.12
C LYS A 48 9.29 13.13 8.95
N ASN A 49 9.05 14.23 8.23
CA ASN A 49 9.77 14.62 7.01
C ASN A 49 9.59 13.67 5.82
N LEU A 50 8.64 12.75 5.87
CA LEU A 50 8.29 11.87 4.76
C LEU A 50 6.97 12.30 4.14
N LEU A 51 6.84 11.98 2.85
CA LEU A 51 5.60 12.10 2.10
C LEU A 51 4.82 10.79 2.21
N VAL A 52 3.56 10.89 2.62
CA VAL A 52 2.62 9.77 2.66
C VAL A 52 1.57 9.98 1.59
N ILE A 53 1.53 9.08 0.63
CA ILE A 53 0.63 9.14 -0.52
C ILE A 53 -0.15 7.82 -0.64
N PRO A 54 -1.28 7.79 -1.35
CA PRO A 54 -1.90 6.54 -1.76
C PRO A 54 -0.91 5.66 -2.52
N GLY A 55 -1.00 4.34 -2.32
CA GLY A 55 -0.15 3.40 -3.02
C GLY A 55 -0.31 3.52 -4.54
N ILE A 56 0.79 3.30 -5.26
CA ILE A 56 0.80 3.35 -6.72
C ILE A 56 -0.02 2.19 -7.26
N VAL A 57 -0.86 2.47 -8.26
CA VAL A 57 -1.59 1.46 -9.03
C VAL A 57 -0.90 1.30 -10.39
N ASP A 58 -0.33 0.13 -10.64
CA ASP A 58 0.18 -0.24 -11.96
C ASP A 58 -0.92 -0.97 -12.73
N SER A 59 -1.46 -0.31 -13.73
CA SER A 59 -2.58 -0.82 -14.51
C SER A 59 -2.16 -1.77 -15.64
N HIS A 60 -0.87 -2.00 -15.86
CA HIS A 60 -0.37 -2.88 -16.92
C HIS A 60 1.01 -3.44 -16.56
N MET A 61 1.04 -4.62 -15.97
CA MET A 61 2.29 -5.28 -15.62
C MET A 61 2.27 -6.76 -16.01
N HIS A 62 3.44 -7.37 -15.98
CA HIS A 62 3.65 -8.77 -16.28
C HIS A 62 4.59 -9.37 -15.23
N ALA A 63 4.04 -9.92 -14.15
CA ALA A 63 4.82 -10.50 -13.05
C ALA A 63 4.51 -11.98 -12.80
N SER A 64 3.73 -12.59 -13.69
CA SER A 64 3.47 -14.01 -13.60
C SER A 64 4.73 -14.85 -13.82
N SER A 65 4.66 -16.12 -13.51
CA SER A 65 5.79 -17.05 -13.33
C SER A 65 6.85 -17.09 -14.44
N TRP A 66 6.54 -16.64 -15.64
CA TRP A 66 7.47 -16.66 -16.79
C TRP A 66 8.18 -15.31 -17.06
N LEU A 67 7.77 -14.22 -16.39
CA LEU A 67 8.35 -12.87 -16.57
C LEU A 67 8.95 -12.26 -15.30
N GLY A 68 9.26 -13.04 -14.29
CA GLY A 68 9.93 -12.52 -13.11
C GLY A 68 9.45 -13.12 -11.79
N GLY A 69 8.26 -13.72 -11.78
CA GLY A 69 7.74 -14.44 -10.63
C GLY A 69 7.66 -13.60 -9.34
N PRO A 70 7.93 -14.21 -8.16
CA PRO A 70 7.84 -13.54 -6.87
C PRO A 70 8.77 -12.35 -6.71
N ASP A 71 9.92 -12.34 -7.36
CA ASP A 71 10.85 -11.21 -7.28
C ASP A 71 10.29 -9.95 -7.92
N SER A 72 9.49 -10.09 -8.98
CA SER A 72 8.79 -8.94 -9.58
C SER A 72 7.80 -8.31 -8.60
N LEU A 73 7.04 -9.10 -7.86
CA LEU A 73 6.11 -8.58 -6.84
C LEU A 73 6.86 -7.84 -5.73
N LYS A 74 7.98 -8.38 -5.30
CA LYS A 74 8.84 -7.74 -4.30
C LYS A 74 9.40 -6.40 -4.80
N MET A 75 9.86 -6.34 -6.04
CA MET A 75 10.36 -5.11 -6.64
C MET A 75 9.24 -4.06 -6.80
N LEU A 76 8.04 -4.46 -7.21
CA LEU A 76 6.88 -3.58 -7.28
C LEU A 76 6.56 -2.99 -5.90
N ALA A 77 6.52 -3.82 -4.85
CA ALA A 77 6.28 -3.37 -3.49
C ALA A 77 7.36 -2.38 -3.01
N LEU A 78 8.63 -2.64 -3.30
CA LEU A 78 9.75 -1.74 -2.98
C LEU A 78 9.66 -0.40 -3.75
N ALA A 79 9.07 -0.40 -4.94
CA ALA A 79 8.81 0.81 -5.72
C ALA A 79 7.55 1.56 -5.29
N GLY A 80 6.81 1.06 -4.27
CA GLY A 80 5.58 1.68 -3.78
C GLY A 80 4.31 1.28 -4.52
N VAL A 81 4.39 0.28 -5.41
CA VAL A 81 3.21 -0.27 -6.07
C VAL A 81 2.46 -1.19 -5.11
N THR A 82 1.22 -0.83 -4.81
CA THR A 82 0.36 -1.58 -3.87
C THR A 82 -0.76 -2.34 -4.56
N THR A 83 -1.03 -2.00 -5.82
CA THR A 83 -2.04 -2.66 -6.65
C THR A 83 -1.52 -2.79 -8.06
N ALA A 84 -1.61 -3.96 -8.65
CA ALA A 84 -1.13 -4.20 -9.99
C ALA A 84 -2.10 -5.10 -10.77
N ILE A 85 -2.23 -4.85 -12.08
CA ILE A 85 -3.07 -5.64 -12.97
C ILE A 85 -2.16 -6.44 -13.89
N GLU A 86 -2.18 -7.76 -13.73
CA GLU A 86 -1.48 -8.69 -14.62
C GLU A 86 -2.20 -8.77 -15.97
N MET A 87 -1.49 -8.44 -17.04
CA MET A 87 -2.08 -8.31 -18.40
C MET A 87 -1.64 -9.42 -19.38
N ALA A 88 -0.76 -10.30 -18.97
CA ALA A 88 -0.27 -11.35 -19.85
C ALA A 88 -0.12 -12.69 -19.14
N GLY A 89 -1.09 -13.52 -19.28
CA GLY A 89 -0.99 -14.91 -18.82
C GLY A 89 -2.34 -15.61 -18.87
N PRO A 90 -2.33 -16.93 -19.03
CA PRO A 90 -3.54 -17.71 -18.84
C PRO A 90 -4.10 -17.46 -17.44
N VAL A 91 -5.39 -17.22 -17.32
CA VAL A 91 -6.08 -16.88 -16.06
C VAL A 91 -5.75 -17.89 -14.94
N ASP A 92 -5.71 -19.18 -15.27
CA ASP A 92 -5.41 -20.21 -14.28
C ASP A 92 -3.96 -20.14 -13.75
N SER A 93 -3.01 -19.76 -14.60
CA SER A 93 -1.61 -19.55 -14.19
C SER A 93 -1.49 -18.34 -13.26
N VAL A 94 -2.20 -17.26 -13.55
CA VAL A 94 -2.23 -16.07 -12.70
C VAL A 94 -2.88 -16.37 -11.35
N LYS A 95 -4.01 -17.07 -11.33
CA LYS A 95 -4.69 -17.51 -10.10
C LYS A 95 -3.80 -18.40 -9.23
N LYS A 96 -3.10 -19.36 -9.86
CA LYS A 96 -2.15 -20.22 -9.16
C LYS A 96 -1.02 -19.40 -8.54
N PHE A 97 -0.43 -18.50 -9.32
CA PHE A 97 0.65 -17.63 -8.86
C PHE A 97 0.25 -16.76 -7.66
N ILE A 98 -0.95 -16.15 -7.71
CA ILE A 98 -1.48 -15.35 -6.59
C ILE A 98 -1.69 -16.23 -5.35
N LYS A 99 -2.23 -17.44 -5.50
CA LYS A 99 -2.45 -18.37 -4.39
C LYS A 99 -1.16 -18.78 -3.69
N GLU A 100 -0.06 -18.91 -4.46
CA GLU A 100 1.24 -19.37 -3.95
C GLU A 100 2.09 -18.24 -3.35
N ASN A 101 1.84 -16.97 -3.72
CA ASN A 101 2.72 -15.84 -3.41
C ASN A 101 1.97 -14.61 -2.84
N GLY A 102 0.66 -14.67 -2.71
CA GLY A 102 -0.17 -13.57 -2.20
C GLY A 102 -0.40 -13.59 -0.70
#